data_42379d2b784d014f342efd18dea9e6b3
#
_entry.id   42379d2b784d014f342efd18dea9e6b3
#
_cell.length_a   1.000
_cell.length_b   1.000
_cell.length_c   1.000
_cell.angle_alpha   90.00
_cell.angle_beta   90.00
_cell.angle_gamma   90.00
#
_symmetry.space_group_name_H-M   'P 1'
#
loop_
_entity.id
_entity.type
_entity.pdbx_description
1 polymer ?
#
loop_
_entity_poly.entity_id
_entity_poly.type
_entity_poly.pdbx_seq_one_letter_code
_entity_poly.pdbx_strand_id
1 'polypeptide(L)'
;APLTQHVSKEQRFRCHSQTSRQDPLISNWIHRIDTQYMPSEAQRDVLVLLPCSARKPYSRSQSHRFFRSAIRNRSVHQVIVTSPLGLVPRELEEQWPAAHYDIPVTGDWDSDEIDTIQRMVSNLVNRVGYKRVINHSGIEFDLDVETIDTRAEGVGASSKSACQTLQIAIDDAVEQFNLENIREKELLKHQFSALSMWQFGTDEWLQDLHVGGKPPRWLLLDGKQQMAQWHPDSGRFSFTKSLLPKLHSTGTLPVVEIGGDAPWKGDIFSGMIVSAPIDLKVGQEILVVRNDTLIGSARSLAAGWEWQGGVGRLAKSQHRL
;
A
#
# COMPACT_ATOMS: atom_id res chain seq x y z
N ALA A 1 -0.63 6.76 -11.41
CA ALA A 1 -1.67 5.87 -10.95
C ALA A 1 -1.07 4.51 -10.64
N PRO A 2 -1.34 3.94 -9.48
CA PRO A 2 -0.81 2.66 -9.10
C PRO A 2 -1.36 1.58 -10.01
N LEU A 3 -0.45 0.76 -10.49
CA LEU A 3 -0.80 -0.45 -11.20
C LEU A 3 -1.44 -1.42 -10.20
N THR A 4 -2.74 -1.48 -10.14
CA THR A 4 -3.44 -2.62 -9.59
C THR A 4 -3.40 -3.76 -10.60
N GLN A 5 -2.20 -4.25 -10.89
CA GLN A 5 -2.10 -5.47 -11.66
C GLN A 5 -2.64 -6.62 -10.81
N HIS A 6 -3.55 -7.36 -11.37
CA HIS A 6 -3.98 -8.62 -10.81
C HIS A 6 -2.84 -9.61 -10.97
N VAL A 7 -2.05 -9.76 -9.92
CA VAL A 7 -0.97 -10.74 -9.90
C VAL A 7 -1.50 -12.01 -9.27
N SER A 8 -1.35 -13.13 -9.93
CA SER A 8 -1.67 -14.44 -9.33
C SER A 8 -0.71 -14.71 -8.17
N LYS A 9 -1.11 -15.57 -7.21
CA LYS A 9 -0.26 -15.97 -6.08
C LYS A 9 1.09 -16.56 -6.49
N GLU A 10 1.19 -17.02 -7.72
CA GLU A 10 2.39 -17.67 -8.29
C GLU A 10 3.28 -16.69 -9.06
N GLN A 11 2.77 -15.53 -9.43
CA GLN A 11 3.55 -14.51 -10.12
C GLN A 11 4.33 -13.68 -9.10
N ARG A 12 5.66 -13.75 -9.20
CA ARG A 12 6.57 -12.90 -8.44
C ARG A 12 7.40 -12.07 -9.41
N PHE A 13 7.58 -10.81 -9.09
CA PHE A 13 8.51 -9.94 -9.79
C PHE A 13 9.93 -10.29 -9.34
N ARG A 14 10.76 -10.81 -10.25
CA ARG A 14 12.14 -11.21 -9.94
C ARG A 14 13.08 -10.03 -10.09
N CYS A 15 13.83 -9.72 -9.03
CA CYS A 15 14.76 -8.59 -8.97
C CYS A 15 16.19 -9.09 -8.73
N HIS A 16 16.73 -9.88 -9.67
CA HIS A 16 18.05 -10.50 -9.53
C HIS A 16 19.19 -9.73 -10.22
N SER A 17 18.90 -8.68 -10.96
CA SER A 17 19.90 -7.94 -11.71
C SER A 17 19.78 -6.44 -11.50
N GLN A 18 20.87 -5.71 -11.77
CA GLN A 18 20.87 -4.24 -11.79
C GLN A 18 19.78 -3.69 -12.74
N THR A 19 19.59 -4.32 -13.89
CA THR A 19 18.54 -3.93 -14.84
C THR A 19 17.14 -4.04 -14.23
N SER A 20 16.85 -5.07 -13.41
CA SER A 20 15.53 -5.18 -12.76
C SER A 20 15.32 -4.10 -11.69
N ARG A 21 16.37 -3.56 -11.10
CA ARG A 21 16.29 -2.40 -10.19
C ARG A 21 15.90 -1.10 -10.91
N GLN A 22 16.20 -1.00 -12.20
CA GLN A 22 15.83 0.13 -13.05
C GLN A 22 14.43 0.02 -13.65
N ASP A 23 13.70 -1.06 -13.36
CA ASP A 23 12.33 -1.23 -13.84
C ASP A 23 11.46 -0.05 -13.37
N PRO A 24 10.63 0.54 -14.27
CA PRO A 24 9.75 1.65 -13.94
C PRO A 24 8.83 1.38 -12.73
N LEU A 25 8.49 0.12 -12.46
CA LEU A 25 7.70 -0.26 -11.30
C LEU A 25 8.45 0.01 -9.99
N ILE A 26 9.75 -0.35 -9.96
CA ILE A 26 10.62 -0.13 -8.80
C ILE A 26 10.89 1.37 -8.63
N SER A 27 11.28 2.04 -9.70
CA SER A 27 11.56 3.49 -9.70
C SER A 27 10.36 4.31 -9.25
N ASN A 28 9.15 3.94 -9.69
CA ASN A 28 7.91 4.60 -9.28
C ASN A 28 7.57 4.33 -7.80
N TRP A 29 7.82 3.11 -7.31
CA TRP A 29 7.66 2.80 -5.89
C TRP A 29 8.59 3.68 -5.04
N ILE A 30 9.88 3.66 -5.34
CA ILE A 30 10.89 4.47 -4.66
C ILE A 30 10.49 5.94 -4.66
N HIS A 31 10.19 6.51 -5.84
CA HIS A 31 9.80 7.91 -5.97
C HIS A 31 8.60 8.26 -5.08
N ARG A 32 7.56 7.45 -5.07
CA ARG A 32 6.34 7.72 -4.28
C ARG A 32 6.57 7.61 -2.78
N ILE A 33 7.34 6.61 -2.33
CA ILE A 33 7.71 6.51 -0.90
C ILE A 33 8.60 7.69 -0.51
N ASP A 34 9.55 8.03 -1.37
CA ASP A 34 10.55 9.06 -1.12
C ASP A 34 9.97 10.48 -1.09
N THR A 35 8.89 10.76 -1.82
CA THR A 35 8.37 12.11 -2.01
C THR A 35 6.93 12.35 -1.53
N GLN A 36 6.10 11.33 -1.44
CA GLN A 36 4.65 11.50 -1.25
C GLN A 36 4.09 10.78 -0.01
N TYR A 37 4.68 9.63 0.34
CA TYR A 37 4.14 8.81 1.41
C TYR A 37 4.21 9.52 2.77
N MET A 38 3.10 9.46 3.53
CA MET A 38 3.01 9.92 4.92
C MET A 38 2.30 8.85 5.76
N PRO A 39 2.81 8.53 6.97
CA PRO A 39 2.09 7.69 7.92
C PRO A 39 0.90 8.43 8.53
N SER A 40 -0.01 7.68 9.16
CA SER A 40 -1.10 8.28 9.93
C SER A 40 -0.55 9.21 11.03
N GLU A 41 -1.30 10.23 11.41
CA GLU A 41 -0.87 11.21 12.43
C GLU A 41 -0.48 10.53 13.76
N ALA A 42 -1.25 9.53 14.16
CA ALA A 42 -0.99 8.77 15.38
C ALA A 42 0.31 7.94 15.36
N GLN A 43 1.00 7.86 14.22
CA GLN A 43 2.24 7.10 14.03
C GLN A 43 3.44 7.97 13.65
N ARG A 44 3.38 9.29 13.87
CA ARG A 44 4.44 10.22 13.45
C ARG A 44 5.49 10.52 14.51
N ASP A 45 5.35 10.01 15.72
CA ASP A 45 6.30 10.29 16.79
C ASP A 45 7.54 9.38 16.77
N VAL A 46 7.34 8.08 16.57
CA VAL A 46 8.43 7.08 16.64
C VAL A 46 8.45 6.20 15.40
N LEU A 47 9.59 6.17 14.72
CA LEU A 47 9.87 5.28 13.58
C LEU A 47 10.65 4.06 14.05
N VAL A 48 10.25 2.87 13.63
CA VAL A 48 11.04 1.63 13.77
C VAL A 48 11.44 1.12 12.39
N LEU A 49 12.72 1.03 12.14
CA LEU A 49 13.30 0.44 10.94
C LEU A 49 13.57 -1.05 11.17
N LEU A 50 12.95 -1.90 10.37
CA LEU A 50 13.03 -3.35 10.48
C LEU A 50 13.75 -3.97 9.27
N PRO A 51 14.53 -5.05 9.44
CA PRO A 51 15.13 -5.75 8.31
C PRO A 51 14.06 -6.47 7.49
N CYS A 52 14.34 -6.67 6.21
CA CYS A 52 13.52 -7.48 5.31
C CYS A 52 13.54 -8.98 5.69
N SER A 53 12.72 -9.75 4.98
CA SER A 53 12.74 -11.22 5.04
C SER A 53 12.40 -11.83 3.69
N ALA A 54 12.76 -13.09 3.49
CA ALA A 54 12.49 -13.81 2.25
C ALA A 54 10.99 -13.96 1.97
N ARG A 55 10.18 -14.15 3.02
CA ARG A 55 8.73 -14.32 2.86
C ARG A 55 8.01 -12.98 2.83
N LYS A 56 7.14 -12.78 1.82
CA LYS A 56 6.27 -11.62 1.66
C LYS A 56 4.79 -12.04 1.59
N PRO A 57 3.84 -11.22 2.01
CA PRO A 57 4.05 -10.00 2.83
C PRO A 57 4.84 -10.31 4.08
N TYR A 58 5.61 -9.35 4.56
CA TYR A 58 6.56 -9.55 5.68
C TYR A 58 5.88 -10.03 6.96
N SER A 59 4.67 -9.57 7.27
CA SER A 59 3.87 -10.02 8.41
C SER A 59 3.66 -11.53 8.49
N ARG A 60 3.78 -12.24 7.35
CA ARG A 60 3.66 -13.71 7.27
C ARG A 60 4.99 -14.44 7.56
N SER A 61 6.11 -13.71 7.69
CA SER A 61 7.41 -14.32 8.02
C SER A 61 7.55 -14.59 9.51
N GLN A 62 8.43 -15.54 9.84
CA GLN A 62 8.72 -15.89 11.24
C GLN A 62 9.42 -14.74 11.98
N SER A 63 10.43 -14.11 11.37
CA SER A 63 11.15 -12.99 11.97
C SER A 63 10.23 -11.83 12.30
N HIS A 64 9.36 -11.43 11.37
CA HIS A 64 8.41 -10.32 11.61
C HIS A 64 7.31 -10.68 12.63
N ARG A 65 7.02 -11.97 12.87
CA ARG A 65 6.18 -12.37 14.01
C ARG A 65 6.85 -12.06 15.34
N PHE A 66 8.17 -12.30 15.45
CA PHE A 66 8.95 -11.93 16.64
C PHE A 66 9.01 -10.41 16.81
N PHE A 67 9.28 -9.64 15.74
CA PHE A 67 9.29 -8.18 15.81
C PHE A 67 7.94 -7.63 16.27
N ARG A 68 6.81 -8.12 15.74
CA ARG A 68 5.48 -7.71 16.19
C ARG A 68 5.19 -8.07 17.64
N SER A 69 5.78 -9.15 18.15
CA SER A 69 5.66 -9.50 19.57
C SER A 69 6.48 -8.56 20.47
N ALA A 70 7.58 -8.01 19.96
CA ALA A 70 8.37 -6.99 20.64
C ALA A 70 7.73 -5.60 20.53
N ILE A 71 7.15 -5.26 19.36
CA ILE A 71 6.50 -3.98 19.10
C ILE A 71 5.02 -4.06 19.50
N ARG A 72 4.71 -3.85 20.77
CA ARG A 72 3.34 -4.01 21.28
C ARG A 72 2.47 -2.78 21.07
N ASN A 73 3.09 -1.59 21.00
CA ASN A 73 2.38 -0.33 20.80
C ASN A 73 2.17 -0.09 19.29
N ARG A 74 0.91 0.11 18.89
CA ARG A 74 0.50 0.31 17.49
C ARG A 74 0.66 1.74 16.99
N SER A 75 0.96 2.68 17.87
CA SER A 75 1.29 4.06 17.50
C SER A 75 2.73 4.22 17.00
N VAL A 76 3.53 3.16 17.08
CA VAL A 76 4.89 3.14 16.54
C VAL A 76 4.83 2.79 15.06
N HIS A 77 5.38 3.66 14.21
CA HIS A 77 5.44 3.45 12.77
C HIS A 77 6.50 2.42 12.41
N GLN A 78 6.14 1.38 11.66
CA GLN A 78 7.04 0.32 11.25
C GLN A 78 7.34 0.43 9.76
N VAL A 79 8.62 0.52 9.41
CA VAL A 79 9.09 0.53 8.02
C VAL A 79 10.13 -0.56 7.82
N ILE A 80 9.95 -1.37 6.79
CA ILE A 80 10.87 -2.43 6.41
C ILE A 80 11.91 -1.85 5.44
N VAL A 81 13.18 -2.03 5.78
CA VAL A 81 14.31 -1.66 4.96
C VAL A 81 14.67 -2.83 4.05
N THR A 82 14.72 -2.62 2.75
CA THR A 82 14.86 -3.70 1.76
C THR A 82 15.40 -3.20 0.43
N SER A 83 16.08 -4.03 -0.31
CA SER A 83 16.35 -3.83 -1.74
C SER A 83 15.37 -4.70 -2.58
N PRO A 84 14.96 -4.27 -3.78
CA PRO A 84 15.28 -3.00 -4.46
C PRO A 84 14.29 -1.87 -4.14
N LEU A 85 13.29 -2.10 -3.29
CA LEU A 85 12.22 -1.12 -3.02
C LEU A 85 12.65 0.01 -2.06
N GLY A 86 13.82 -0.09 -1.44
CA GLY A 86 14.30 0.84 -0.42
C GLY A 86 13.52 0.69 0.87
N LEU A 87 12.38 1.32 0.97
CA LEU A 87 11.50 1.28 2.14
C LEU A 87 10.13 0.71 1.81
N VAL A 88 9.62 -0.13 2.70
CA VAL A 88 8.25 -0.66 2.65
C VAL A 88 7.55 -0.37 3.97
N PRO A 89 6.70 0.66 4.04
CA PRO A 89 5.83 0.88 5.19
C PRO A 89 4.95 -0.34 5.47
N ARG A 90 4.73 -0.66 6.75
CA ARG A 90 3.98 -1.85 7.16
C ARG A 90 2.57 -1.90 6.57
N GLU A 91 1.89 -0.77 6.49
CA GLU A 91 0.55 -0.64 5.93
C GLU A 91 0.48 -0.86 4.42
N LEU A 92 1.61 -0.74 3.71
CA LEU A 92 1.71 -0.96 2.27
C LEU A 92 2.32 -2.33 1.90
N GLU A 93 2.67 -3.18 2.87
CA GLU A 93 3.34 -4.47 2.60
C GLU A 93 2.50 -5.46 1.77
N GLU A 94 1.18 -5.30 1.74
CA GLU A 94 0.26 -6.10 0.91
C GLU A 94 0.04 -5.49 -0.49
N GLN A 95 0.61 -4.31 -0.75
CA GLN A 95 0.49 -3.64 -2.03
C GLN A 95 1.53 -4.16 -3.03
N TRP A 96 1.14 -4.25 -4.31
CA TRP A 96 2.07 -4.52 -5.40
C TRP A 96 3.04 -3.33 -5.60
N PRO A 97 4.35 -3.55 -5.78
CA PRO A 97 5.07 -4.82 -5.88
C PRO A 97 5.52 -5.42 -4.54
N ALA A 98 5.39 -4.72 -3.41
CA ALA A 98 5.95 -5.11 -2.11
C ALA A 98 5.53 -6.52 -1.64
N ALA A 99 4.29 -6.94 -1.95
CA ALA A 99 3.78 -8.25 -1.57
C ALA A 99 4.34 -9.41 -2.42
N HIS A 100 4.92 -9.14 -3.60
CA HIS A 100 5.12 -10.17 -4.63
C HIS A 100 6.47 -10.11 -5.35
N TYR A 101 7.45 -9.35 -4.85
CA TYR A 101 8.78 -9.38 -5.43
C TYR A 101 9.64 -10.49 -4.80
N ASP A 102 10.57 -11.01 -5.60
CA ASP A 102 11.50 -12.06 -5.20
C ASP A 102 12.93 -11.57 -5.42
N ILE A 103 13.70 -11.58 -4.34
CA ILE A 103 15.13 -11.24 -4.35
C ILE A 103 15.85 -12.15 -3.35
N PRO A 104 17.07 -12.61 -3.67
CA PRO A 104 17.90 -13.30 -2.68
C PRO A 104 18.14 -12.39 -1.47
N VAL A 105 17.86 -12.91 -0.27
CA VAL A 105 18.14 -12.19 0.97
C VAL A 105 19.55 -12.57 1.43
N THR A 106 20.56 -12.00 0.79
CA THR A 106 21.96 -12.23 1.10
C THR A 106 22.44 -11.36 2.26
N GLY A 107 21.82 -10.20 2.44
CA GLY A 107 22.30 -9.15 3.35
C GLY A 107 23.43 -8.31 2.75
N ASP A 108 23.97 -8.71 1.60
CA ASP A 108 25.02 -7.99 0.89
C ASP A 108 24.34 -7.04 -0.12
N TRP A 109 24.32 -5.77 0.20
CA TRP A 109 23.82 -4.72 -0.69
C TRP A 109 24.99 -3.93 -1.27
N ASP A 110 24.89 -3.53 -2.53
CA ASP A 110 25.90 -2.67 -3.14
C ASP A 110 25.76 -1.21 -2.63
N SER A 111 26.76 -0.38 -2.93
CA SER A 111 26.79 1.02 -2.48
C SER A 111 25.56 1.79 -2.97
N ASP A 112 25.11 1.60 -4.21
CA ASP A 112 23.97 2.31 -4.78
C ASP A 112 22.65 1.95 -4.07
N GLU A 113 22.52 0.70 -3.63
CA GLU A 113 21.38 0.24 -2.84
C GLU A 113 21.38 0.89 -1.45
N ILE A 114 22.54 0.92 -0.79
CA ILE A 114 22.72 1.54 0.52
C ILE A 114 22.45 3.05 0.43
N ASP A 115 23.04 3.75 -0.55
CA ASP A 115 22.86 5.18 -0.76
C ASP A 115 21.39 5.53 -1.02
N THR A 116 20.68 4.70 -1.79
CA THR A 116 19.24 4.87 -2.03
C THR A 116 18.45 4.73 -0.75
N ILE A 117 18.75 3.71 0.06
CA ILE A 117 18.07 3.48 1.33
C ILE A 117 18.34 4.61 2.33
N GLN A 118 19.60 5.03 2.47
CA GLN A 118 19.98 6.14 3.37
C GLN A 118 19.25 7.42 3.00
N ARG A 119 19.25 7.79 1.71
CA ARG A 119 18.50 8.94 1.21
C ARG A 119 17.00 8.85 1.52
N MET A 120 16.39 7.70 1.26
CA MET A 120 14.95 7.50 1.50
C MET A 120 14.60 7.58 2.99
N VAL A 121 15.43 7.02 3.87
CA VAL A 121 15.24 7.12 5.32
C VAL A 121 15.35 8.57 5.77
N SER A 122 16.40 9.28 5.36
CA SER A 122 16.59 10.70 5.69
C SER A 122 15.43 11.56 5.21
N ASN A 123 14.97 11.36 3.97
CA ASN A 123 13.83 12.09 3.41
C ASN A 123 12.52 11.79 4.15
N LEU A 124 12.29 10.55 4.53
CA LEU A 124 11.12 10.16 5.31
C LEU A 124 11.16 10.79 6.70
N VAL A 125 12.30 10.72 7.39
CA VAL A 125 12.49 11.28 8.73
C VAL A 125 12.24 12.78 8.71
N ASN A 126 12.84 13.50 7.77
CA ASN A 126 12.70 14.96 7.64
C ASN A 126 11.27 15.38 7.30
N ARG A 127 10.62 14.64 6.39
CA ARG A 127 9.25 14.96 5.95
C ARG A 127 8.21 14.73 7.03
N VAL A 128 8.35 13.65 7.81
CA VAL A 128 7.40 13.29 8.87
C VAL A 128 7.70 14.03 10.17
N GLY A 129 8.97 14.29 10.48
CA GLY A 129 9.42 14.95 11.71
C GLY A 129 9.33 14.03 12.94
N TYR A 130 9.77 12.78 12.82
CA TYR A 130 9.82 11.86 13.96
C TYR A 130 10.66 12.42 15.11
N LYS A 131 10.24 12.13 16.33
CA LYS A 131 10.96 12.50 17.56
C LYS A 131 12.10 11.51 17.86
N ARG A 132 11.96 10.25 17.42
CA ARG A 132 12.95 9.18 17.61
C ARG A 132 12.88 8.15 16.48
N VAL A 133 14.04 7.63 16.11
CA VAL A 133 14.19 6.47 15.24
C VAL A 133 14.77 5.30 16.06
N ILE A 134 14.11 4.15 16.02
CA ILE A 134 14.59 2.89 16.59
C ILE A 134 15.05 2.02 15.43
N ASN A 135 16.36 1.88 15.27
CA ASN A 135 16.95 1.15 14.18
C ASN A 135 17.22 -0.31 14.56
N HIS A 136 16.48 -1.22 13.94
CA HIS A 136 16.67 -2.67 14.04
C HIS A 136 17.09 -3.31 12.73
N SER A 137 17.34 -2.51 11.68
CA SER A 137 17.65 -3.00 10.34
C SER A 137 19.04 -3.64 10.22
N GLY A 138 20.00 -3.12 10.97
CA GLY A 138 21.41 -3.49 10.91
C GLY A 138 22.21 -2.72 9.86
N ILE A 139 21.61 -1.64 9.30
CA ILE A 139 22.32 -0.61 8.52
C ILE A 139 22.50 0.59 9.44
N GLU A 140 23.66 1.21 9.41
CA GLU A 140 23.91 2.46 10.11
C GLU A 140 23.31 3.63 9.33
N PHE A 141 22.66 4.55 10.05
CA PHE A 141 22.06 5.76 9.48
C PHE A 141 22.60 6.98 10.22
N ASP A 142 23.04 7.99 9.45
CA ASP A 142 23.35 9.31 9.97
C ASP A 142 22.12 10.22 9.80
N LEU A 143 21.41 10.49 10.90
CA LEU A 143 20.13 11.21 10.91
C LEU A 143 20.16 12.33 11.94
N ASP A 144 19.57 13.47 11.61
CA ASP A 144 19.38 14.61 12.54
C ASP A 144 18.27 14.40 13.58
N VAL A 145 18.11 13.17 14.04
CA VAL A 145 17.12 12.78 15.05
C VAL A 145 17.72 11.74 15.98
N GLU A 146 17.26 11.70 17.23
CA GLU A 146 17.69 10.66 18.16
C GLU A 146 17.48 9.27 17.58
N THR A 147 18.56 8.53 17.37
CA THR A 147 18.55 7.19 16.76
C THR A 147 19.12 6.16 17.74
N ILE A 148 18.34 5.10 17.99
CA ILE A 148 18.73 4.00 18.89
C ILE A 148 18.89 2.73 18.08
N ASP A 149 20.13 2.22 18.00
CA ASP A 149 20.42 0.92 17.40
C ASP A 149 20.11 -0.20 18.39
N THR A 150 19.27 -1.13 17.98
CA THR A 150 18.81 -2.25 18.83
C THR A 150 19.39 -3.59 18.42
N ARG A 151 20.31 -3.59 17.48
CA ARG A 151 20.96 -4.78 16.97
C ARG A 151 22.47 -4.65 17.05
N ALA A 152 23.08 -5.44 17.93
CA ALA A 152 24.53 -5.54 17.99
C ALA A 152 25.11 -6.25 16.76
N GLU A 153 26.33 -5.89 16.38
CA GLU A 153 27.06 -6.52 15.27
C GLU A 153 27.13 -8.06 15.45
N GLY A 154 26.94 -8.78 14.34
CA GLY A 154 26.93 -10.26 14.33
C GLY A 154 25.72 -10.92 14.98
N VAL A 155 24.81 -10.16 15.59
CA VAL A 155 23.60 -10.71 16.22
C VAL A 155 22.45 -10.77 15.22
N GLY A 156 21.84 -11.95 15.07
CA GLY A 156 20.68 -12.12 14.21
C GLY A 156 19.49 -11.27 14.68
N ALA A 157 18.87 -10.52 13.78
CA ALA A 157 17.79 -9.58 14.12
C ALA A 157 16.62 -10.22 14.87
N SER A 158 16.27 -11.46 14.56
CA SER A 158 15.18 -12.22 15.21
C SER A 158 15.62 -13.04 16.42
N SER A 159 16.85 -12.86 16.91
CA SER A 159 17.31 -13.50 18.14
C SER A 159 16.54 -12.99 19.35
N LYS A 160 16.49 -13.79 20.41
CA LYS A 160 15.79 -13.40 21.64
C LYS A 160 16.37 -12.11 22.24
N SER A 161 17.72 -11.98 22.26
CA SER A 161 18.39 -10.80 22.79
C SER A 161 18.08 -9.54 21.96
N ALA A 162 18.20 -9.61 20.63
CA ALA A 162 17.90 -8.48 19.76
C ALA A 162 16.43 -8.02 19.86
N CYS A 163 15.48 -8.97 19.89
CA CYS A 163 14.07 -8.65 20.09
C CYS A 163 13.79 -8.05 21.48
N GLN A 164 14.53 -8.47 22.50
CA GLN A 164 14.41 -7.91 23.85
C GLN A 164 14.93 -6.46 23.89
N THR A 165 16.08 -6.18 23.26
CA THR A 165 16.62 -4.82 23.13
C THR A 165 15.65 -3.92 22.36
N LEU A 166 15.08 -4.43 21.26
CA LEU A 166 14.04 -3.73 20.50
C LEU A 166 12.84 -3.38 21.37
N GLN A 167 12.35 -4.34 22.16
CA GLN A 167 11.22 -4.10 23.05
C GLN A 167 11.53 -3.03 24.09
N ILE A 168 12.70 -3.07 24.75
CA ILE A 168 13.10 -2.07 25.74
C ILE A 168 13.14 -0.67 25.12
N ALA A 169 13.74 -0.51 23.92
CA ALA A 169 13.81 0.79 23.25
C ALA A 169 12.42 1.33 22.88
N ILE A 170 11.48 0.45 22.53
CA ILE A 170 10.10 0.84 22.23
C ILE A 170 9.35 1.22 23.51
N ASP A 171 9.46 0.43 24.57
CA ASP A 171 8.79 0.70 25.84
C ASP A 171 9.27 2.04 26.43
N ASP A 172 10.58 2.35 26.32
CA ASP A 172 11.16 3.64 26.68
C ASP A 172 10.58 4.81 25.86
N ALA A 173 10.51 4.64 24.53
CA ALA A 173 9.94 5.67 23.65
C ALA A 173 8.44 5.89 23.92
N VAL A 174 7.69 4.83 24.19
CA VAL A 174 6.27 4.90 24.55
C VAL A 174 6.06 5.69 25.82
N GLU A 175 6.89 5.45 26.84
CA GLU A 175 6.85 6.18 28.13
C GLU A 175 7.27 7.64 27.94
N GLN A 176 8.41 7.88 27.28
CA GLN A 176 8.97 9.22 27.11
C GLN A 176 8.04 10.16 26.32
N PHE A 177 7.41 9.65 25.26
CA PHE A 177 6.53 10.45 24.40
C PHE A 177 5.05 10.30 24.73
N ASN A 178 4.71 9.55 25.79
CA ASN A 178 3.34 9.28 26.23
C ASN A 178 2.43 8.77 25.07
N LEU A 179 2.91 7.76 24.32
CA LEU A 179 2.21 7.25 23.15
C LEU A 179 0.99 6.39 23.54
N GLU A 180 -0.19 6.87 23.21
CA GLU A 180 -1.41 6.07 23.37
C GLU A 180 -1.44 4.91 22.37
N ASN A 181 -1.77 3.71 22.85
CA ASN A 181 -1.84 2.53 21.99
C ASN A 181 -3.13 2.54 21.16
N ILE A 182 -2.99 2.61 19.85
CA ILE A 182 -4.11 2.58 18.89
C ILE A 182 -4.85 1.24 18.97
N ARG A 183 -6.18 1.26 18.90
CA ARG A 183 -7.00 0.04 18.82
C ARG A 183 -6.76 -0.66 17.47
N GLU A 184 -6.87 -2.00 17.45
CA GLU A 184 -6.62 -2.79 16.24
C GLU A 184 -7.47 -2.35 15.04
N LYS A 185 -8.75 -2.07 15.25
CA LYS A 185 -9.64 -1.60 14.16
C LYS A 185 -9.29 -0.22 13.64
N GLU A 186 -8.76 0.63 14.49
CA GLU A 186 -8.28 1.96 14.12
C GLU A 186 -6.99 1.85 13.30
N LEU A 187 -6.04 1.02 13.72
CA LEU A 187 -4.85 0.71 12.94
C LEU A 187 -5.22 0.17 11.55
N LEU A 188 -6.21 -0.72 11.45
CA LEU A 188 -6.69 -1.22 10.17
C LEU A 188 -7.33 -0.11 9.31
N LYS A 189 -8.04 0.84 9.93
CA LYS A 189 -8.59 2.00 9.22
C LYS A 189 -7.45 2.87 8.65
N HIS A 190 -6.39 3.10 9.41
CA HIS A 190 -5.19 3.79 8.94
C HIS A 190 -4.53 3.05 7.78
N GLN A 191 -4.41 1.72 7.87
CA GLN A 191 -3.89 0.90 6.77
C GLN A 191 -4.74 1.05 5.51
N PHE A 192 -6.07 0.99 5.62
CA PHE A 192 -6.95 1.16 4.46
C PHE A 192 -6.93 2.58 3.89
N SER A 193 -6.75 3.60 4.73
CA SER A 193 -6.51 4.97 4.29
C SER A 193 -5.21 5.07 3.48
N ALA A 194 -4.11 4.55 4.00
CA ALA A 194 -2.83 4.51 3.29
C ALA A 194 -2.91 3.75 1.95
N LEU A 195 -3.59 2.60 1.94
CA LEU A 195 -3.82 1.81 0.72
C LEU A 195 -4.70 2.55 -0.28
N SER A 196 -5.73 3.27 0.17
CA SER A 196 -6.59 4.09 -0.68
C SER A 196 -5.83 5.27 -1.28
N MET A 197 -5.10 6.01 -0.46
CA MET A 197 -4.20 7.07 -0.91
C MET A 197 -3.19 6.54 -1.94
N TRP A 198 -2.64 5.36 -1.70
CA TRP A 198 -1.72 4.72 -2.64
C TRP A 198 -2.38 4.35 -3.95
N GLN A 199 -3.60 3.78 -3.95
CA GLN A 199 -4.29 3.28 -5.14
C GLN A 199 -5.05 4.35 -5.90
N PHE A 200 -5.68 5.28 -5.20
CA PHE A 200 -6.66 6.21 -5.77
C PHE A 200 -6.27 7.69 -5.62
N GLY A 201 -5.29 8.00 -4.77
CA GLY A 201 -4.90 9.38 -4.46
C GLY A 201 -5.85 10.10 -3.49
N THR A 202 -6.86 9.41 -2.99
CA THR A 202 -7.82 9.91 -2.00
C THR A 202 -8.29 8.78 -1.08
N ASP A 203 -8.66 9.12 0.14
CA ASP A 203 -9.30 8.24 1.11
C ASP A 203 -10.66 8.77 1.61
N GLU A 204 -11.18 9.83 0.98
CA GLU A 204 -12.45 10.48 1.36
C GLU A 204 -13.64 9.52 1.35
N TRP A 205 -13.65 8.53 0.46
CA TRP A 205 -14.70 7.52 0.41
C TRP A 205 -14.76 6.62 1.66
N LEU A 206 -13.65 6.56 2.44
CA LEU A 206 -13.57 5.81 3.71
C LEU A 206 -14.17 6.56 4.90
N GLN A 207 -14.43 7.87 4.76
CA GLN A 207 -15.06 8.64 5.82
C GLN A 207 -16.42 8.00 6.17
N ASP A 208 -16.71 7.94 7.47
CA ASP A 208 -17.90 7.34 8.06
C ASP A 208 -18.01 5.80 7.95
N LEU A 209 -17.09 5.14 7.23
CA LEU A 209 -17.04 3.69 7.23
C LEU A 209 -16.24 3.17 8.43
N HIS A 210 -16.70 2.03 8.96
CA HIS A 210 -15.98 1.33 10.02
C HIS A 210 -15.51 -0.06 9.56
N VAL A 211 -14.42 -0.53 10.19
CA VAL A 211 -13.85 -1.84 9.89
C VAL A 211 -14.62 -2.94 10.63
N GLY A 212 -15.08 -3.92 9.87
CA GLY A 212 -15.73 -5.13 10.35
C GLY A 212 -15.10 -6.40 9.80
N GLY A 213 -15.71 -7.54 10.10
CA GLY A 213 -15.19 -8.83 9.65
C GLY A 213 -14.12 -9.42 10.55
N LYS A 214 -13.41 -10.44 10.02
CA LYS A 214 -12.29 -11.13 10.67
C LYS A 214 -11.21 -11.45 9.63
N PRO A 215 -9.92 -11.52 10.04
CA PRO A 215 -8.86 -11.89 9.12
C PRO A 215 -9.14 -13.21 8.40
N PRO A 216 -8.82 -13.36 7.14
CA PRO A 216 -8.24 -12.35 6.23
C PRO A 216 -9.31 -11.49 5.51
N ARG A 217 -10.57 -11.62 5.85
CA ARG A 217 -11.70 -10.93 5.21
C ARG A 217 -12.10 -9.68 5.98
N TRP A 218 -11.45 -8.57 5.68
CA TRP A 218 -11.82 -7.29 6.25
C TRP A 218 -12.87 -6.58 5.40
N LEU A 219 -13.92 -6.12 6.06
CA LEU A 219 -15.06 -5.43 5.46
C LEU A 219 -15.04 -3.95 5.87
N LEU A 220 -15.47 -3.09 4.98
CA LEU A 220 -15.76 -1.68 5.24
C LEU A 220 -17.28 -1.52 5.23
N LEU A 221 -17.82 -1.07 6.34
CA LEU A 221 -19.25 -1.10 6.62
C LEU A 221 -19.77 0.33 6.90
N ASP A 222 -20.97 0.60 6.41
CA ASP A 222 -21.82 1.71 6.85
C ASP A 222 -22.95 1.10 7.69
N GLY A 223 -22.94 1.34 9.01
CA GLY A 223 -23.80 0.61 9.93
C GLY A 223 -23.60 -0.90 9.80
N LYS A 224 -24.62 -1.63 9.33
CA LYS A 224 -24.56 -3.07 9.06
C LYS A 224 -24.34 -3.43 7.59
N GLN A 225 -24.37 -2.42 6.71
CA GLN A 225 -24.28 -2.63 5.28
C GLN A 225 -22.81 -2.71 4.83
N GLN A 226 -22.47 -3.78 4.10
CA GLN A 226 -21.17 -3.87 3.46
C GLN A 226 -21.09 -2.87 2.31
N MET A 227 -20.05 -2.00 2.34
CA MET A 227 -19.74 -1.03 1.32
C MET A 227 -18.55 -1.46 0.46
N ALA A 228 -17.50 -1.99 1.09
CA ALA A 228 -16.32 -2.50 0.39
C ALA A 228 -15.71 -3.70 1.14
N GLN A 229 -14.77 -4.39 0.47
CA GLN A 229 -13.96 -5.45 1.05
C GLN A 229 -12.52 -5.31 0.58
N TRP A 230 -11.57 -5.49 1.51
CA TRP A 230 -10.16 -5.62 1.20
C TRP A 230 -9.80 -7.07 0.84
N HIS A 231 -9.04 -7.25 -0.22
CA HIS A 231 -8.54 -8.54 -0.71
C HIS A 231 -7.00 -8.57 -0.64
N PRO A 232 -6.41 -9.06 0.45
CA PRO A 232 -4.96 -9.04 0.65
C PRO A 232 -4.19 -9.86 -0.40
N ASP A 233 -4.77 -10.93 -0.92
CA ASP A 233 -4.14 -11.79 -1.92
C ASP A 233 -3.98 -11.09 -3.29
N SER A 234 -4.79 -10.08 -3.58
CA SER A 234 -4.74 -9.31 -4.81
C SER A 234 -4.36 -7.84 -4.58
N GLY A 235 -4.18 -7.43 -3.31
CA GLY A 235 -3.81 -6.07 -2.93
C GLY A 235 -4.80 -5.00 -3.40
N ARG A 236 -6.12 -5.28 -3.35
CA ARG A 236 -7.13 -4.33 -3.85
C ARG A 236 -8.43 -4.36 -3.07
N PHE A 237 -9.19 -3.29 -3.21
CA PHE A 237 -10.58 -3.22 -2.75
C PHE A 237 -11.53 -3.79 -3.80
N SER A 238 -12.65 -4.35 -3.36
CA SER A 238 -13.87 -4.54 -4.15
C SER A 238 -14.96 -3.67 -3.54
N PHE A 239 -15.77 -3.07 -4.39
CA PHE A 239 -16.82 -2.14 -4.00
C PHE A 239 -18.20 -2.75 -4.25
N THR A 240 -19.16 -2.41 -3.41
CA THR A 240 -20.56 -2.77 -3.63
C THR A 240 -21.26 -1.69 -4.47
N LYS A 241 -22.39 -2.08 -5.05
CA LYS A 241 -23.25 -1.16 -5.82
C LYS A 241 -23.63 0.09 -5.00
N SER A 242 -23.92 -0.08 -3.72
CA SER A 242 -24.33 1.02 -2.82
C SER A 242 -23.25 2.07 -2.58
N LEU A 243 -21.95 1.72 -2.77
CA LEU A 243 -20.86 2.67 -2.57
C LEU A 243 -20.58 3.54 -3.81
N LEU A 244 -21.04 3.13 -5.00
CA LEU A 244 -20.69 3.81 -6.26
C LEU A 244 -21.01 5.32 -6.27
N PRO A 245 -22.15 5.82 -5.72
CA PRO A 245 -22.40 7.25 -5.67
C PRO A 245 -21.33 8.02 -4.85
N LYS A 246 -20.89 7.45 -3.72
CA LYS A 246 -19.82 8.05 -2.91
C LYS A 246 -18.47 8.03 -3.63
N LEU A 247 -18.11 6.93 -4.29
CA LEU A 247 -16.89 6.87 -5.11
C LEU A 247 -16.91 7.89 -6.26
N HIS A 248 -18.07 8.16 -6.82
CA HIS A 248 -18.25 9.17 -7.86
C HIS A 248 -18.09 10.59 -7.32
N SER A 249 -18.78 10.91 -6.22
CA SER A 249 -18.72 12.25 -5.62
C SER A 249 -17.32 12.61 -5.07
N THR A 250 -16.56 11.64 -4.62
CA THR A 250 -15.18 11.83 -4.11
C THR A 250 -14.10 11.71 -5.19
N GLY A 251 -14.47 11.47 -6.45
CA GLY A 251 -13.49 11.31 -7.54
C GLY A 251 -12.53 10.14 -7.37
N THR A 252 -12.93 9.11 -6.61
CA THR A 252 -12.04 7.99 -6.25
C THR A 252 -11.68 7.11 -7.43
N LEU A 253 -12.62 6.86 -8.32
CA LEU A 253 -12.43 6.02 -9.51
C LEU A 253 -12.53 6.86 -10.78
N PRO A 254 -11.77 6.50 -11.83
CA PRO A 254 -11.88 7.15 -13.11
C PRO A 254 -13.28 6.94 -13.71
N VAL A 255 -13.76 7.96 -14.40
CA VAL A 255 -15.08 7.99 -15.02
C VAL A 255 -14.95 7.77 -16.51
N VAL A 256 -15.80 6.91 -17.06
CA VAL A 256 -15.96 6.67 -18.50
C VAL A 256 -17.38 7.01 -18.89
N GLU A 257 -17.54 7.80 -19.93
CA GLU A 257 -18.83 8.15 -20.48
C GLU A 257 -19.18 7.28 -21.67
N ILE A 258 -20.40 6.72 -21.64
CA ILE A 258 -20.95 5.93 -22.75
C ILE A 258 -22.17 6.58 -23.35
N GLY A 259 -22.30 6.48 -24.65
CA GLY A 259 -23.43 6.98 -25.42
C GLY A 259 -24.57 5.97 -25.56
N GLY A 260 -25.58 6.39 -26.36
CA GLY A 260 -26.77 5.60 -26.70
C GLY A 260 -27.93 5.73 -25.73
N ASP A 261 -29.17 5.60 -26.22
CA ASP A 261 -30.39 5.80 -25.41
C ASP A 261 -30.90 4.51 -24.76
N ALA A 262 -30.47 3.35 -25.27
CA ALA A 262 -30.91 2.07 -24.73
C ALA A 262 -30.30 1.81 -23.34
N PRO A 263 -31.01 1.13 -22.42
CA PRO A 263 -30.47 0.74 -21.15
C PRO A 263 -29.16 -0.03 -21.32
N TRP A 264 -28.12 0.36 -20.57
CA TRP A 264 -26.82 -0.34 -20.62
C TRP A 264 -26.97 -1.77 -20.14
N LYS A 265 -26.63 -2.70 -21.02
CA LYS A 265 -26.64 -4.14 -20.75
C LYS A 265 -25.32 -4.76 -21.22
N GLY A 266 -24.69 -5.57 -20.33
CA GLY A 266 -23.46 -6.29 -20.68
C GLY A 266 -22.19 -5.44 -20.59
N ASP A 267 -21.19 -5.85 -21.36
CA ASP A 267 -19.85 -5.25 -21.37
C ASP A 267 -19.82 -3.95 -22.20
N ILE A 268 -18.76 -3.19 -22.04
CA ILE A 268 -18.55 -1.94 -22.79
C ILE A 268 -17.70 -2.24 -24.02
N PHE A 269 -18.21 -1.84 -25.17
CA PHE A 269 -17.57 -1.95 -26.47
C PHE A 269 -17.15 -0.59 -27.02
N SER A 270 -16.17 -0.59 -27.90
CA SER A 270 -15.60 0.65 -28.49
C SER A 270 -16.63 1.60 -29.08
N GLY A 271 -17.65 1.08 -29.76
CA GLY A 271 -18.73 1.88 -30.35
C GLY A 271 -19.67 2.57 -29.35
N MET A 272 -19.53 2.26 -28.05
CA MET A 272 -20.35 2.88 -26.99
C MET A 272 -19.65 4.09 -26.36
N ILE A 273 -18.35 4.31 -26.58
CA ILE A 273 -17.54 5.29 -25.86
C ILE A 273 -17.79 6.69 -26.37
N VAL A 274 -18.10 7.61 -25.47
CA VAL A 274 -18.11 9.06 -25.68
C VAL A 274 -16.78 9.64 -25.20
N SER A 275 -16.38 9.33 -23.95
CA SER A 275 -15.11 9.77 -23.41
C SER A 275 -14.53 8.75 -22.42
N ALA A 276 -13.21 8.67 -22.36
CA ALA A 276 -12.46 7.84 -21.39
C ALA A 276 -11.10 8.46 -21.09
N PRO A 277 -10.60 8.37 -19.83
CA PRO A 277 -9.25 8.82 -19.49
C PRO A 277 -8.19 8.00 -20.23
N ILE A 278 -7.19 8.70 -20.80
CA ILE A 278 -6.12 8.08 -21.58
C ILE A 278 -5.16 7.23 -20.71
N ASP A 279 -5.11 7.52 -19.42
CA ASP A 279 -4.22 6.87 -18.46
C ASP A 279 -4.83 5.67 -17.74
N LEU A 280 -6.03 5.22 -18.15
CA LEU A 280 -6.65 4.00 -17.62
C LEU A 280 -5.71 2.80 -17.73
N LYS A 281 -5.71 1.98 -16.68
CA LYS A 281 -4.92 0.74 -16.63
C LYS A 281 -5.80 -0.48 -16.85
N VAL A 282 -5.23 -1.49 -17.46
CA VAL A 282 -5.88 -2.82 -17.58
C VAL A 282 -6.19 -3.35 -16.18
N GLY A 283 -7.42 -3.84 -15.97
CA GLY A 283 -7.89 -4.34 -14.68
C GLY A 283 -8.37 -3.27 -13.70
N GLN A 284 -8.26 -1.98 -14.03
CA GLN A 284 -8.73 -0.89 -13.20
C GLN A 284 -10.26 -0.85 -13.16
N GLU A 285 -10.83 -0.64 -11.98
CA GLU A 285 -12.25 -0.38 -11.82
C GLU A 285 -12.57 1.06 -12.22
N ILE A 286 -13.67 1.23 -12.95
CA ILE A 286 -14.12 2.50 -13.51
C ILE A 286 -15.59 2.72 -13.19
N LEU A 287 -15.97 3.96 -13.05
CA LEU A 287 -17.37 4.37 -13.01
C LEU A 287 -17.87 4.64 -14.43
N VAL A 288 -19.11 4.27 -14.67
CA VAL A 288 -19.75 4.44 -15.97
C VAL A 288 -20.86 5.48 -15.83
N VAL A 289 -20.76 6.53 -16.63
CA VAL A 289 -21.77 7.59 -16.69
C VAL A 289 -22.40 7.67 -18.08
N ARG A 290 -23.58 8.29 -18.13
CA ARG A 290 -24.27 8.67 -19.35
C ARG A 290 -24.98 10.01 -19.12
N ASN A 291 -24.68 10.98 -19.94
CA ASN A 291 -25.22 12.35 -19.77
C ASN A 291 -25.02 12.83 -18.32
N ASP A 292 -23.79 12.74 -17.81
CA ASP A 292 -23.39 13.07 -16.43
C ASP A 292 -24.07 12.25 -15.32
N THR A 293 -24.91 11.29 -15.65
CA THR A 293 -25.59 10.44 -14.68
C THR A 293 -24.81 9.14 -14.48
N LEU A 294 -24.48 8.83 -13.22
CA LEU A 294 -23.86 7.57 -12.85
C LEU A 294 -24.82 6.40 -13.09
N ILE A 295 -24.42 5.44 -13.93
CA ILE A 295 -25.22 4.27 -14.30
C ILE A 295 -24.60 2.94 -13.89
N GLY A 296 -23.39 2.96 -13.34
CA GLY A 296 -22.78 1.75 -12.79
C GLY A 296 -21.27 1.76 -12.75
N SER A 297 -20.67 0.58 -12.66
CA SER A 297 -19.21 0.37 -12.72
C SER A 297 -18.84 -0.78 -13.65
N ALA A 298 -17.62 -0.72 -14.16
CA ALA A 298 -17.01 -1.75 -14.99
C ALA A 298 -15.54 -1.92 -14.65
N ARG A 299 -14.92 -2.95 -15.19
CA ARG A 299 -13.47 -3.18 -15.09
C ARG A 299 -12.85 -3.08 -16.46
N SER A 300 -11.86 -2.20 -16.61
CA SER A 300 -11.14 -2.05 -17.87
C SER A 300 -10.42 -3.33 -18.27
N LEU A 301 -10.52 -3.69 -19.52
CA LEU A 301 -9.81 -4.81 -20.15
C LEU A 301 -8.69 -4.34 -21.07
N ALA A 302 -8.66 -3.03 -21.38
CA ALA A 302 -7.71 -2.40 -22.27
C ALA A 302 -7.07 -1.18 -21.59
N ALA A 303 -5.88 -0.80 -22.00
CA ALA A 303 -5.27 0.45 -21.56
C ALA A 303 -6.01 1.66 -22.12
N GLY A 304 -5.99 2.81 -21.41
CA GLY A 304 -6.78 3.98 -21.80
C GLY A 304 -6.50 4.51 -23.22
N TRP A 305 -5.26 4.41 -23.65
CA TRP A 305 -4.88 4.82 -25.02
C TRP A 305 -5.51 3.92 -26.12
N GLU A 306 -5.91 2.68 -25.77
CA GLU A 306 -6.63 1.78 -26.71
C GLU A 306 -8.13 2.09 -26.79
N TRP A 307 -8.67 2.92 -25.88
CA TRP A 307 -10.09 3.22 -25.86
C TRP A 307 -10.52 4.18 -26.97
N GLN A 308 -9.60 5.02 -27.40
CA GLN A 308 -9.82 5.94 -28.53
C GLN A 308 -9.48 5.23 -29.83
N GLY A 309 -10.51 4.85 -30.60
CA GLY A 309 -10.34 4.16 -31.89
C GLY A 309 -10.06 2.66 -31.79
N GLY A 310 -10.09 2.09 -30.60
CA GLY A 310 -9.96 0.64 -30.39
C GLY A 310 -11.14 -0.14 -30.98
N VAL A 311 -10.96 -1.47 -31.12
CA VAL A 311 -11.99 -2.37 -31.65
C VAL A 311 -12.31 -3.42 -30.60
N GLY A 312 -13.59 -3.71 -30.39
CA GLY A 312 -14.04 -4.79 -29.55
C GLY A 312 -14.41 -4.41 -28.13
N ARG A 313 -14.19 -5.34 -27.20
CA ARG A 313 -14.60 -5.20 -25.78
C ARG A 313 -13.54 -4.50 -24.97
N LEU A 314 -13.86 -3.34 -24.40
CA LEU A 314 -12.96 -2.48 -23.66
C LEU A 314 -13.09 -2.61 -22.15
N ALA A 315 -14.30 -2.93 -21.64
CA ALA A 315 -14.48 -3.19 -20.22
C ALA A 315 -15.55 -4.23 -19.93
N LYS A 316 -15.38 -4.93 -18.80
CA LYS A 316 -16.35 -5.91 -18.27
C LYS A 316 -17.24 -5.23 -17.23
N SER A 317 -18.55 -5.29 -17.43
CA SER A 317 -19.55 -4.80 -16.47
C SER A 317 -19.38 -5.44 -15.09
N GLN A 318 -19.46 -4.62 -14.02
CA GLN A 318 -19.43 -5.07 -12.63
C GLN A 318 -20.80 -4.81 -11.95
N HIS A 319 -21.21 -3.56 -11.88
CA HIS A 319 -22.48 -3.13 -11.29
C HIS A 319 -23.26 -2.25 -12.25
N ARG A 320 -24.60 -2.34 -12.17
CA ARG A 320 -25.54 -1.44 -12.88
C ARG A 320 -26.50 -0.85 -11.87
N LEU A 321 -26.66 0.48 -11.90
CA LEU A 321 -27.56 1.25 -11.07
C LEU A 321 -28.97 1.27 -11.64
#